data_3e3aeea22df7939bb25c3c7aef04906e
#
_entry.id   3e3aeea22df7939bb25c3c7aef04906e
#
_cell.length_a   1.000
_cell.length_b   1.000
_cell.length_c   1.000
_cell.angle_alpha   90.00
_cell.angle_beta   90.00
_cell.angle_gamma   90.00
#
_symmetry.space_group_name_H-M   'P 1'
#
loop_
_entity.id
_entity.type
_entity.pdbx_description
1 polymer ?
#
loop_
_entity_poly.entity_id
_entity_poly.type
_entity_poly.pdbx_seq_one_letter_code
_entity_poly.pdbx_strand_id
1 'polypeptide(L)'
;MELKKILVGMEGLKVRGDLDIEISGLENNSKNVKKGNLFVAIKGFSTDGHQYVENAIENGANAIMIQEGCNIKDINIPENVTVVMAKDTREGLAVASDNFYEHPSRKFKLIGVTGTKGKTTTTFMIKEILEKAGKKVGLIGTIATYINNRKIKDSDRTTPESLELQQIFSEMVKEGVEVVVMEVSSQSLKLNRVEGCEFDIVIFTNFSEDHISPKEHPDMQDYFNSKLKLFKMCKTGIVNTDDLYGAKIPRMFPENNITTYGIDNHANLLAKDITITNSYVDFK
;
A
#
# COMPACT_ATOMS: atom_id res chain seq x y z
N MET A 1 2.09 2.48 22.57
CA MET A 1 0.79 3.11 22.15
C MET A 1 -0.35 2.26 22.65
N GLU A 2 -1.39 2.85 23.24
CA GLU A 2 -2.56 2.10 23.71
C GLU A 2 -3.28 1.37 22.56
N LEU A 3 -3.71 0.13 22.78
CA LEU A 3 -4.37 -0.69 21.75
C LEU A 3 -5.60 0.01 21.15
N LYS A 4 -6.42 0.68 21.96
CA LYS A 4 -7.59 1.42 21.47
C LYS A 4 -7.25 2.47 20.40
N LYS A 5 -6.07 3.12 20.48
CA LYS A 5 -5.61 4.10 19.49
C LYS A 5 -5.19 3.43 18.18
N ILE A 6 -4.62 2.23 18.28
CA ILE A 6 -4.22 1.42 17.11
C ILE A 6 -5.44 0.95 16.32
N LEU A 7 -6.58 0.72 16.99
CA LEU A 7 -7.80 0.21 16.40
C LEU A 7 -8.77 1.29 15.88
N VAL A 8 -8.41 2.57 16.01
CA VAL A 8 -9.24 3.69 15.51
C VAL A 8 -9.52 3.54 14.02
N GLY A 9 -10.77 3.78 13.60
CA GLY A 9 -11.21 3.69 12.21
C GLY A 9 -11.56 2.28 11.73
N MET A 10 -11.36 1.24 12.54
CA MET A 10 -11.82 -0.12 12.23
C MET A 10 -13.25 -0.32 12.69
N GLU A 11 -14.10 -0.79 11.78
CA GLU A 11 -15.51 -1.03 12.08
C GLU A 11 -15.82 -2.52 12.34
N GLY A 12 -16.83 -2.77 13.18
CA GLY A 12 -17.35 -4.11 13.42
C GLY A 12 -16.40 -5.06 14.17
N LEU A 13 -15.43 -4.53 14.90
CA LEU A 13 -14.54 -5.33 15.75
C LEU A 13 -15.31 -5.97 16.91
N LYS A 14 -14.93 -7.21 17.25
CA LYS A 14 -15.31 -7.85 18.51
C LYS A 14 -14.08 -8.00 19.37
N VAL A 15 -14.12 -7.53 20.60
CA VAL A 15 -12.96 -7.51 21.49
C VAL A 15 -13.24 -8.32 22.77
N ARG A 16 -12.29 -9.11 23.18
CA ARG A 16 -12.23 -9.78 24.49
C ARG A 16 -10.94 -9.39 25.18
N GLY A 17 -10.98 -8.73 26.31
CA GLY A 17 -9.85 -8.23 27.06
C GLY A 17 -9.83 -6.72 27.18
N ASP A 18 -8.69 -6.15 27.55
CA ASP A 18 -8.50 -4.74 27.83
C ASP A 18 -7.96 -3.98 26.61
N LEU A 19 -8.58 -2.86 26.27
CA LEU A 19 -8.18 -1.96 25.18
C LEU A 19 -7.17 -0.87 25.63
N ASP A 20 -7.00 -0.68 26.93
CA ASP A 20 -6.08 0.32 27.48
C ASP A 20 -4.65 -0.19 27.61
N ILE A 21 -4.40 -1.47 27.24
CA ILE A 21 -3.06 -2.05 27.25
C ILE A 21 -2.11 -1.35 26.28
N GLU A 22 -0.84 -1.22 26.70
CA GLU A 22 0.23 -0.68 25.87
C GLU A 22 0.74 -1.73 24.88
N ILE A 23 0.80 -1.33 23.60
CA ILE A 23 1.40 -2.11 22.51
C ILE A 23 2.74 -1.49 22.12
N SER A 24 3.79 -2.30 22.16
CA SER A 24 5.17 -1.89 21.85
C SER A 24 5.55 -2.03 20.37
N GLY A 25 4.78 -2.79 19.58
CA GLY A 25 5.03 -3.03 18.17
C GLY A 25 3.94 -3.89 17.54
N LEU A 26 3.95 -3.96 16.22
CA LEU A 26 3.05 -4.80 15.43
C LEU A 26 3.85 -5.88 14.72
N GLU A 27 3.29 -7.09 14.63
CA GLU A 27 3.89 -8.21 13.89
C GLU A 27 2.82 -9.08 13.23
N ASN A 28 3.14 -9.59 12.05
CA ASN A 28 2.37 -10.61 11.35
C ASN A 28 3.14 -11.92 11.12
N ASN A 29 4.38 -11.96 11.61
CA ASN A 29 5.21 -13.16 11.68
C ASN A 29 5.45 -13.52 13.16
N SER A 30 4.88 -14.65 13.61
CA SER A 30 4.99 -15.06 15.02
C SER A 30 6.42 -15.17 15.53
N LYS A 31 7.39 -15.50 14.67
CA LYS A 31 8.81 -15.62 15.02
C LYS A 31 9.46 -14.28 15.40
N ASN A 32 8.91 -13.16 14.92
CA ASN A 32 9.42 -11.82 15.17
C ASN A 32 8.73 -11.14 16.35
N VAL A 33 7.66 -11.75 16.88
CA VAL A 33 6.91 -11.23 18.01
C VAL A 33 7.80 -11.04 19.21
N LYS A 34 7.66 -9.91 19.86
CA LYS A 34 8.34 -9.53 21.11
C LYS A 34 7.30 -9.20 22.18
N LYS A 35 7.76 -9.17 23.43
CA LYS A 35 6.90 -8.81 24.56
C LYS A 35 6.20 -7.47 24.33
N GLY A 36 4.89 -7.47 24.49
CA GLY A 36 4.05 -6.28 24.32
C GLY A 36 3.55 -6.03 22.90
N ASN A 37 3.85 -6.90 21.92
CA ASN A 37 3.38 -6.71 20.55
C ASN A 37 1.88 -7.05 20.40
N LEU A 38 1.27 -6.44 19.38
CA LEU A 38 0.04 -6.92 18.74
C LEU A 38 0.45 -7.86 17.60
N PHE A 39 0.09 -9.12 17.69
CA PHE A 39 0.23 -10.07 16.58
C PHE A 39 -1.04 -10.08 15.72
N VAL A 40 -0.91 -9.91 14.40
CA VAL A 40 -2.03 -9.97 13.45
C VAL A 40 -1.93 -11.23 12.62
N ALA A 41 -2.86 -12.17 12.84
CA ALA A 41 -2.92 -13.43 12.12
C ALA A 41 -3.55 -13.21 10.73
N ILE A 42 -2.78 -13.43 9.67
CA ILE A 42 -3.23 -13.26 8.29
C ILE A 42 -3.31 -14.61 7.60
N LYS A 43 -4.43 -14.88 6.94
CA LYS A 43 -4.55 -16.02 6.04
C LYS A 43 -3.80 -15.73 4.74
N GLY A 44 -2.62 -16.34 4.58
CA GLY A 44 -1.77 -16.24 3.40
C GLY A 44 -2.19 -17.23 2.29
N PHE A 45 -1.48 -17.16 1.15
CA PHE A 45 -1.71 -18.09 0.02
C PHE A 45 -1.19 -19.51 0.28
N SER A 46 -0.12 -19.64 1.08
CA SER A 46 0.54 -20.92 1.36
C SER A 46 0.38 -21.35 2.81
N THR A 47 0.16 -20.43 3.73
CA THR A 47 0.07 -20.69 5.18
C THR A 47 -1.03 -19.82 5.79
N ASP A 48 -1.70 -20.34 6.82
CA ASP A 48 -2.67 -19.59 7.61
C ASP A 48 -2.00 -19.11 8.91
N GLY A 49 -1.88 -17.78 9.07
CA GLY A 49 -1.27 -17.16 10.25
C GLY A 49 -1.96 -17.51 11.58
N HIS A 50 -3.25 -17.91 11.53
CA HIS A 50 -3.99 -18.32 12.72
C HIS A 50 -3.40 -19.56 13.40
N GLN A 51 -2.69 -20.42 12.67
CA GLN A 51 -1.98 -21.58 13.22
C GLN A 51 -0.81 -21.19 14.15
N TYR A 52 -0.36 -19.95 14.09
CA TYR A 52 0.80 -19.44 14.84
C TYR A 52 0.41 -18.50 15.99
N VAL A 53 -0.87 -18.43 16.32
CA VAL A 53 -1.37 -17.57 17.43
C VAL A 53 -0.75 -18.00 18.76
N GLU A 54 -0.68 -19.30 19.03
CA GLU A 54 -0.07 -19.84 20.27
C GLU A 54 1.41 -19.45 20.36
N ASN A 55 2.18 -19.64 19.28
CA ASN A 55 3.58 -19.22 19.25
C ASN A 55 3.75 -17.70 19.45
N ALA A 56 2.84 -16.88 18.92
CA ALA A 56 2.89 -15.44 19.12
C ALA A 56 2.65 -15.07 20.60
N ILE A 57 1.73 -15.75 21.27
CA ILE A 57 1.46 -15.57 22.70
C ILE A 57 2.67 -16.01 23.54
N GLU A 58 3.26 -17.18 23.24
CA GLU A 58 4.47 -17.68 23.90
C GLU A 58 5.66 -16.72 23.75
N ASN A 59 5.78 -16.05 22.58
CA ASN A 59 6.78 -15.04 22.31
C ASN A 59 6.47 -13.66 22.94
N GLY A 60 5.33 -13.55 23.65
CA GLY A 60 4.99 -12.38 24.46
C GLY A 60 4.07 -11.37 23.83
N ALA A 61 3.23 -11.76 22.87
CA ALA A 61 2.17 -10.89 22.39
C ALA A 61 1.21 -10.51 23.52
N ASN A 62 0.94 -9.21 23.70
CA ASN A 62 -0.06 -8.71 24.64
C ASN A 62 -1.47 -8.69 24.02
N ALA A 63 -1.54 -8.63 22.70
CA ALA A 63 -2.78 -8.70 21.95
C ALA A 63 -2.61 -9.54 20.68
N ILE A 64 -3.71 -10.15 20.24
CA ILE A 64 -3.80 -10.86 18.96
C ILE A 64 -5.00 -10.32 18.17
N MET A 65 -4.80 -10.14 16.86
CA MET A 65 -5.89 -9.86 15.93
C MET A 65 -6.10 -11.08 15.03
N ILE A 66 -7.32 -11.58 15.00
CA ILE A 66 -7.71 -12.79 14.26
C ILE A 66 -8.92 -12.49 13.38
N GLN A 67 -9.09 -13.27 12.33
CA GLN A 67 -10.25 -13.14 11.44
C GLN A 67 -11.50 -13.69 12.10
N GLU A 68 -12.62 -12.97 11.98
CA GLU A 68 -13.92 -13.42 12.48
C GLU A 68 -14.28 -14.78 11.87
N GLY A 69 -14.75 -15.70 12.70
CA GLY A 69 -15.12 -17.06 12.29
C GLY A 69 -13.93 -18.05 12.16
N CYS A 70 -12.69 -17.62 12.40
CA CYS A 70 -11.59 -18.57 12.51
C CYS A 70 -11.75 -19.48 13.73
N ASN A 71 -11.34 -20.75 13.59
CA ASN A 71 -11.39 -21.69 14.69
C ASN A 71 -10.16 -21.53 15.61
N ILE A 72 -10.37 -20.90 16.76
CA ILE A 72 -9.36 -20.76 17.83
C ILE A 72 -9.79 -21.49 19.12
N LYS A 73 -10.81 -22.36 19.03
CA LYS A 73 -11.40 -23.00 20.24
C LYS A 73 -10.40 -23.86 21.00
N ASP A 74 -9.44 -24.44 20.29
CA ASP A 74 -8.43 -25.31 20.85
C ASP A 74 -7.17 -24.58 21.31
N ILE A 75 -7.09 -23.24 21.09
CA ILE A 75 -5.97 -22.41 21.52
C ILE A 75 -6.23 -21.90 22.93
N ASN A 76 -5.33 -22.22 23.84
CA ASN A 76 -5.38 -21.68 25.19
C ASN A 76 -4.85 -20.24 25.21
N ILE A 77 -5.78 -19.27 25.17
CA ILE A 77 -5.43 -17.85 25.20
C ILE A 77 -5.54 -17.36 26.66
N PRO A 78 -4.40 -16.95 27.28
CA PRO A 78 -4.37 -16.43 28.64
C PRO A 78 -5.30 -15.21 28.82
N GLU A 79 -5.84 -15.02 30.01
CA GLU A 79 -6.78 -13.92 30.32
C GLU A 79 -6.15 -12.52 30.14
N ASN A 80 -4.84 -12.42 30.30
CA ASN A 80 -4.08 -11.18 30.13
C ASN A 80 -3.76 -10.84 28.66
N VAL A 81 -4.14 -11.68 27.70
CA VAL A 81 -3.97 -11.42 26.27
C VAL A 81 -5.29 -10.93 25.66
N THR A 82 -5.28 -9.73 25.11
CA THR A 82 -6.45 -9.17 24.44
C THR A 82 -6.64 -9.78 23.07
N VAL A 83 -7.87 -10.20 22.76
CA VAL A 83 -8.25 -10.76 21.44
C VAL A 83 -9.12 -9.77 20.71
N VAL A 84 -8.69 -9.40 19.51
CA VAL A 84 -9.44 -8.55 18.57
C VAL A 84 -9.87 -9.41 17.39
N MET A 85 -11.17 -9.50 17.12
CA MET A 85 -11.70 -10.20 15.96
C MET A 85 -12.12 -9.17 14.92
N ALA A 86 -11.54 -9.26 13.71
CA ALA A 86 -11.81 -8.40 12.58
C ALA A 86 -12.40 -9.20 11.41
N LYS A 87 -13.24 -8.58 10.58
CA LYS A 87 -13.79 -9.21 9.37
C LYS A 87 -12.69 -9.54 8.35
N ASP A 88 -11.72 -8.65 8.19
CA ASP A 88 -10.54 -8.82 7.35
C ASP A 88 -9.29 -8.40 8.13
N THR A 89 -8.42 -9.36 8.45
CA THR A 89 -7.19 -9.07 9.19
C THR A 89 -6.09 -8.42 8.35
N ARG A 90 -6.19 -8.46 7.01
CA ARG A 90 -5.28 -7.69 6.15
C ARG A 90 -5.58 -6.20 6.18
N GLU A 91 -6.86 -5.84 6.07
CA GLU A 91 -7.34 -4.48 6.28
C GLU A 91 -7.02 -4.02 7.70
N GLY A 92 -7.30 -4.87 8.70
CA GLY A 92 -6.97 -4.61 10.10
C GLY A 92 -5.48 -4.33 10.32
N LEU A 93 -4.57 -5.11 9.71
CA LEU A 93 -3.12 -4.85 9.79
C LEU A 93 -2.75 -3.51 9.14
N ALA A 94 -3.35 -3.18 8.00
CA ALA A 94 -3.03 -1.95 7.30
C ALA A 94 -3.44 -0.72 8.12
N VAL A 95 -4.67 -0.68 8.63
CA VAL A 95 -5.16 0.41 9.50
C VAL A 95 -4.39 0.45 10.82
N ALA A 96 -4.14 -0.70 11.45
CA ALA A 96 -3.32 -0.76 12.68
C ALA A 96 -1.92 -0.19 12.47
N SER A 97 -1.30 -0.52 11.33
CA SER A 97 0.05 -0.05 11.00
C SER A 97 0.07 1.46 10.74
N ASP A 98 -0.89 1.98 9.99
CA ASP A 98 -1.01 3.41 9.74
C ASP A 98 -1.17 4.20 11.05
N ASN A 99 -2.07 3.74 11.95
CA ASN A 99 -2.27 4.35 13.25
C ASN A 99 -1.02 4.24 14.15
N PHE A 100 -0.38 3.07 14.22
CA PHE A 100 0.77 2.84 15.08
C PHE A 100 1.97 3.72 14.69
N TYR A 101 2.18 3.94 13.38
CA TYR A 101 3.22 4.83 12.85
C TYR A 101 2.76 6.28 12.69
N GLU A 102 1.60 6.66 13.26
CA GLU A 102 1.08 8.04 13.29
C GLU A 102 0.89 8.64 11.90
N HIS A 103 0.26 7.89 11.01
CA HIS A 103 -0.15 8.30 9.66
C HIS A 103 1.00 8.91 8.83
N PRO A 104 2.10 8.19 8.60
CA PRO A 104 3.28 8.78 7.98
C PRO A 104 3.04 9.25 6.54
N SER A 105 2.09 8.63 5.80
CA SER A 105 1.73 9.05 4.44
C SER A 105 1.19 10.49 4.36
N ARG A 106 0.71 11.05 5.48
CA ARG A 106 0.22 12.43 5.59
C ARG A 106 1.34 13.46 5.85
N LYS A 107 2.56 13.00 6.15
CA LYS A 107 3.70 13.85 6.54
C LYS A 107 4.61 14.24 5.36
N PHE A 108 4.35 13.73 4.16
CA PHE A 108 5.02 14.04 2.90
C PHE A 108 4.01 14.04 1.74
N LYS A 109 4.42 14.42 0.53
CA LYS A 109 3.60 14.24 -0.67
C LYS A 109 3.74 12.82 -1.19
N LEU A 110 2.64 12.07 -1.32
CA LEU A 110 2.64 10.69 -1.79
C LEU A 110 2.12 10.61 -3.22
N ILE A 111 2.96 10.08 -4.13
CA ILE A 111 2.64 9.85 -5.55
C ILE A 111 2.60 8.34 -5.79
N GLY A 112 1.44 7.82 -6.18
CA GLY A 112 1.25 6.43 -6.55
C GLY A 112 1.20 6.24 -8.07
N VAL A 113 1.95 5.28 -8.61
CA VAL A 113 1.91 4.94 -10.03
C VAL A 113 1.36 3.54 -10.21
N THR A 114 0.26 3.41 -10.93
CA THR A 114 -0.35 2.12 -11.29
C THR A 114 -0.53 2.00 -12.81
N GLY A 115 -0.78 0.79 -13.26
CA GLY A 115 -0.94 0.41 -14.66
C GLY A 115 -0.37 -0.98 -14.90
N THR A 116 -0.47 -1.49 -16.14
CA THR A 116 0.13 -2.79 -16.48
C THR A 116 1.64 -2.64 -16.67
N LYS A 117 2.06 -1.73 -17.53
CA LYS A 117 3.47 -1.47 -17.88
C LYS A 117 3.87 -0.04 -17.55
N GLY A 118 5.17 0.22 -17.48
CA GLY A 118 5.73 1.58 -17.35
C GLY A 118 5.81 2.12 -15.92
N LYS A 119 5.29 1.44 -14.90
CA LYS A 119 5.33 1.90 -13.50
C LYS A 119 6.76 2.25 -13.05
N THR A 120 7.68 1.32 -13.16
CA THR A 120 9.09 1.49 -12.74
C THR A 120 9.76 2.65 -13.46
N THR A 121 9.63 2.72 -14.78
CA THR A 121 10.23 3.83 -15.57
C THR A 121 9.65 5.17 -15.13
N THR A 122 8.33 5.26 -14.99
CA THR A 122 7.64 6.50 -14.59
C THR A 122 8.07 6.93 -13.18
N THR A 123 8.14 6.00 -12.21
CA THR A 123 8.55 6.35 -10.84
C THR A 123 9.99 6.85 -10.78
N PHE A 124 10.92 6.24 -11.53
CA PHE A 124 12.30 6.72 -11.61
C PHE A 124 12.42 8.07 -12.30
N MET A 125 11.68 8.31 -13.39
CA MET A 125 11.65 9.62 -14.07
C MET A 125 11.16 10.73 -13.13
N ILE A 126 10.08 10.48 -12.39
CA ILE A 126 9.53 11.45 -11.42
C ILE A 126 10.56 11.71 -10.32
N LYS A 127 11.17 10.65 -9.76
CA LYS A 127 12.23 10.78 -8.75
C LYS A 127 13.35 11.69 -9.25
N GLU A 128 13.91 11.41 -10.43
CA GLU A 128 15.02 12.18 -11.01
C GLU A 128 14.66 13.66 -11.22
N ILE A 129 13.46 13.94 -11.72
CA ILE A 129 12.99 15.32 -11.93
C ILE A 129 12.89 16.06 -10.59
N LEU A 130 12.30 15.43 -9.58
CA LEU A 130 12.10 16.04 -8.28
C LEU A 130 13.43 16.26 -7.53
N GLU A 131 14.36 15.30 -7.62
CA GLU A 131 15.71 15.45 -7.03
C GLU A 131 16.51 16.55 -7.70
N LYS A 132 16.44 16.66 -9.04
CA LYS A 132 17.07 17.78 -9.77
C LYS A 132 16.42 19.13 -9.42
N ALA A 133 15.17 19.14 -9.00
CA ALA A 133 14.52 20.31 -8.44
C ALA A 133 14.83 20.56 -6.95
N GLY A 134 15.80 19.82 -6.37
CA GLY A 134 16.26 20.00 -5.00
C GLY A 134 15.39 19.36 -3.92
N LYS A 135 14.45 18.47 -4.30
CA LYS A 135 13.59 17.78 -3.35
C LYS A 135 14.25 16.55 -2.76
N LYS A 136 13.95 16.27 -1.49
CA LYS A 136 14.29 15.00 -0.84
C LYS A 136 13.23 13.98 -1.19
N VAL A 137 13.62 12.95 -1.94
CA VAL A 137 12.68 11.98 -2.51
C VAL A 137 12.90 10.57 -1.96
N GLY A 138 11.77 9.93 -1.59
CA GLY A 138 11.71 8.48 -1.35
C GLY A 138 11.16 7.77 -2.59
N LEU A 139 11.67 6.57 -2.90
CA LEU A 139 11.13 5.72 -3.96
C LEU A 139 10.89 4.31 -3.43
N ILE A 140 9.72 3.75 -3.73
CA ILE A 140 9.36 2.36 -3.44
C ILE A 140 8.89 1.71 -4.75
N GLY A 141 9.55 0.64 -5.16
CA GLY A 141 9.17 -0.03 -6.41
C GLY A 141 9.78 -1.41 -6.57
N THR A 142 9.62 -1.95 -7.76
CA THR A 142 10.01 -3.34 -8.10
C THR A 142 11.50 -3.62 -7.92
N ILE A 143 12.35 -2.63 -8.17
CA ILE A 143 13.81 -2.82 -8.12
C ILE A 143 14.32 -2.72 -6.68
N ALA A 144 14.00 -1.63 -6.00
CA ALA A 144 14.52 -1.34 -4.67
C ALA A 144 13.72 -0.22 -3.99
N THR A 145 13.97 -0.04 -2.69
CA THR A 145 13.56 1.13 -1.91
C THR A 145 14.74 2.09 -1.79
N TYR A 146 14.50 3.38 -2.06
CA TYR A 146 15.48 4.46 -1.94
C TYR A 146 14.98 5.55 -1.00
N ILE A 147 15.88 6.11 -0.22
CA ILE A 147 15.66 7.30 0.61
C ILE A 147 16.81 8.29 0.31
N ASN A 148 16.46 9.49 -0.19
CA ASN A 148 17.44 10.54 -0.49
C ASN A 148 18.63 10.02 -1.32
N ASN A 149 18.38 9.39 -2.47
CA ASN A 149 19.36 8.74 -3.36
C ASN A 149 20.11 7.53 -2.79
N ARG A 150 19.92 7.17 -1.53
CA ARG A 150 20.52 6.00 -0.92
C ARG A 150 19.62 4.79 -1.08
N LYS A 151 20.10 3.73 -1.72
CA LYS A 151 19.42 2.43 -1.77
C LYS A 151 19.40 1.83 -0.36
N ILE A 152 18.22 1.54 0.15
CA ILE A 152 18.02 0.99 1.50
C ILE A 152 17.98 -0.53 1.46
N LYS A 153 17.20 -1.08 0.50
CA LYS A 153 17.09 -2.53 0.32
C LYS A 153 16.62 -2.87 -1.09
N ASP A 154 16.91 -4.09 -1.52
CA ASP A 154 16.28 -4.70 -2.69
C ASP A 154 14.81 -5.01 -2.38
N SER A 155 13.95 -4.96 -3.38
CA SER A 155 12.52 -5.21 -3.19
C SER A 155 12.18 -6.68 -3.44
N ASP A 156 11.54 -7.31 -2.47
CA ASP A 156 10.95 -8.64 -2.63
C ASP A 156 9.64 -8.57 -3.45
N ARG A 157 9.02 -7.40 -3.49
CA ARG A 157 7.74 -7.12 -4.15
C ARG A 157 7.68 -5.70 -4.64
N THR A 158 6.91 -5.47 -5.71
CA THR A 158 6.65 -4.11 -6.25
C THR A 158 6.09 -3.16 -5.20
N THR A 159 5.18 -3.64 -4.37
CA THR A 159 4.57 -2.89 -3.27
C THR A 159 4.70 -3.73 -2.00
N PRO A 160 5.34 -3.24 -0.94
CA PRO A 160 5.50 -3.96 0.34
C PRO A 160 4.17 -4.36 0.99
N GLU A 161 4.20 -5.28 1.94
CA GLU A 161 3.07 -5.54 2.84
C GLU A 161 2.81 -4.31 3.72
N SER A 162 1.58 -4.16 4.20
CA SER A 162 1.13 -2.91 4.86
C SER A 162 1.98 -2.51 6.06
N LEU A 163 2.35 -3.43 6.93
CA LEU A 163 3.21 -3.16 8.08
C LEU A 163 4.59 -2.66 7.64
N GLU A 164 5.21 -3.35 6.71
CA GLU A 164 6.52 -2.98 6.16
C GLU A 164 6.47 -1.62 5.45
N LEU A 165 5.38 -1.34 4.71
CA LEU A 165 5.18 -0.06 4.03
C LEU A 165 5.14 1.11 5.02
N GLN A 166 4.40 0.98 6.12
CA GLN A 166 4.30 2.02 7.14
C GLN A 166 5.63 2.19 7.92
N GLN A 167 6.39 1.11 8.12
CA GLN A 167 7.75 1.17 8.66
C GLN A 167 8.67 2.01 7.77
N ILE A 168 8.68 1.72 6.46
CA ILE A 168 9.46 2.46 5.47
C ILE A 168 9.04 3.94 5.44
N PHE A 169 7.75 4.21 5.43
CA PHE A 169 7.24 5.58 5.46
C PHE A 169 7.67 6.32 6.74
N SER A 170 7.61 5.66 7.90
CA SER A 170 8.09 6.26 9.16
C SER A 170 9.58 6.57 9.12
N GLU A 171 10.41 5.71 8.50
CA GLU A 171 11.83 5.98 8.28
C GLU A 171 12.03 7.17 7.34
N MET A 172 11.28 7.25 6.23
CA MET A 172 11.33 8.37 5.30
C MET A 172 10.98 9.70 5.96
N VAL A 173 9.99 9.71 6.87
CA VAL A 173 9.65 10.91 7.67
C VAL A 173 10.83 11.34 8.55
N LYS A 174 11.49 10.40 9.23
CA LYS A 174 12.65 10.68 10.09
C LYS A 174 13.85 11.23 9.30
N GLU A 175 14.03 10.76 8.05
CA GLU A 175 15.07 11.24 7.13
C GLU A 175 14.70 12.56 6.42
N GLY A 176 13.52 13.12 6.72
CA GLY A 176 13.05 14.40 6.18
C GLY A 176 12.69 14.35 4.69
N VAL A 177 12.21 13.21 4.19
CA VAL A 177 11.69 13.06 2.82
C VAL A 177 10.49 13.99 2.63
N GLU A 178 10.46 14.74 1.53
CA GLU A 178 9.39 15.67 1.18
C GLU A 178 8.36 15.05 0.23
N VAL A 179 8.82 14.14 -0.65
CA VAL A 179 7.98 13.48 -1.66
C VAL A 179 8.34 11.99 -1.72
N VAL A 180 7.33 11.15 -1.67
CA VAL A 180 7.48 9.71 -1.91
C VAL A 180 6.80 9.34 -3.22
N VAL A 181 7.54 8.64 -4.09
CA VAL A 181 7.01 8.09 -5.33
C VAL A 181 6.99 6.58 -5.21
N MET A 182 5.84 5.94 -5.43
CA MET A 182 5.76 4.49 -5.29
C MET A 182 4.99 3.80 -6.42
N GLU A 183 5.45 2.61 -6.77
CA GLU A 183 4.70 1.70 -7.62
C GLU A 183 3.59 1.03 -6.80
N VAL A 184 2.35 1.07 -7.31
CA VAL A 184 1.20 0.42 -6.69
C VAL A 184 0.66 -0.67 -7.63
N SER A 185 0.89 -1.94 -7.27
CA SER A 185 0.42 -3.08 -8.03
C SER A 185 -1.07 -3.35 -7.79
N SER A 186 -1.75 -3.98 -8.74
CA SER A 186 -3.15 -4.38 -8.58
C SER A 186 -3.32 -5.38 -7.43
N GLN A 187 -2.36 -6.29 -7.26
CA GLN A 187 -2.38 -7.25 -6.17
C GLN A 187 -2.24 -6.58 -4.80
N SER A 188 -1.43 -5.52 -4.68
CA SER A 188 -1.34 -4.75 -3.43
C SER A 188 -2.66 -4.08 -3.05
N LEU A 189 -3.38 -3.55 -4.04
CA LEU A 189 -4.71 -2.97 -3.87
C LEU A 189 -5.77 -4.03 -3.52
N LYS A 190 -5.69 -5.21 -4.14
CA LYS A 190 -6.57 -6.34 -3.84
C LYS A 190 -6.36 -6.87 -2.42
N LEU A 191 -5.11 -6.85 -1.94
CA LEU A 191 -4.71 -7.35 -0.62
C LEU A 191 -4.63 -6.27 0.46
N ASN A 192 -5.21 -5.09 0.24
CA ASN A 192 -5.28 -3.96 1.17
C ASN A 192 -3.91 -3.49 1.71
N ARG A 193 -2.80 -3.68 0.93
CA ARG A 193 -1.45 -3.32 1.40
C ARG A 193 -1.23 -1.82 1.56
N VAL A 194 -1.99 -1.02 0.84
CA VAL A 194 -1.93 0.45 0.86
C VAL A 194 -3.14 1.09 1.55
N GLU A 195 -4.00 0.27 2.21
CA GLU A 195 -5.12 0.79 2.98
C GLU A 195 -4.61 1.70 4.12
N GLY A 196 -5.31 2.81 4.38
CA GLY A 196 -4.88 3.86 5.30
C GLY A 196 -3.92 4.89 4.69
N CYS A 197 -3.32 4.64 3.52
CA CYS A 197 -2.47 5.62 2.85
C CYS A 197 -3.30 6.72 2.18
N GLU A 198 -2.85 7.98 2.26
CA GLU A 198 -3.43 9.12 1.56
C GLU A 198 -2.53 9.53 0.39
N PHE A 199 -2.97 9.31 -0.84
CA PHE A 199 -2.24 9.71 -2.02
C PHE A 199 -2.59 11.15 -2.43
N ASP A 200 -1.59 12.01 -2.61
CA ASP A 200 -1.80 13.34 -3.20
C ASP A 200 -2.03 13.23 -4.70
N ILE A 201 -1.25 12.37 -5.37
CA ILE A 201 -1.34 12.17 -6.82
C ILE A 201 -1.32 10.67 -7.13
N VAL A 202 -2.18 10.25 -8.04
CA VAL A 202 -2.17 8.90 -8.61
C VAL A 202 -2.04 8.98 -10.12
N ILE A 203 -1.11 8.19 -10.68
CA ILE A 203 -0.87 8.13 -12.12
C ILE A 203 -1.30 6.75 -12.64
N PHE A 204 -2.13 6.75 -13.68
CA PHE A 204 -2.51 5.55 -14.42
C PHE A 204 -1.82 5.57 -15.79
N THR A 205 -0.93 4.61 -16.01
CA THR A 205 -0.12 4.58 -17.24
C THR A 205 -0.84 3.90 -18.40
N ASN A 206 -1.29 2.66 -18.23
CA ASN A 206 -1.97 1.86 -19.25
C ASN A 206 -2.59 0.60 -18.65
N PHE A 207 -3.41 -0.10 -19.45
CA PHE A 207 -4.02 -1.35 -19.07
C PHE A 207 -4.06 -2.34 -20.25
N SER A 208 -3.48 -3.50 -20.06
CA SER A 208 -3.49 -4.60 -21.01
C SER A 208 -3.60 -5.93 -20.28
N GLU A 209 -3.86 -7.01 -21.01
CA GLU A 209 -3.94 -8.35 -20.44
C GLU A 209 -2.61 -8.74 -19.80
N ASP A 210 -2.67 -8.97 -18.49
CA ASP A 210 -1.56 -9.42 -17.64
C ASP A 210 -2.14 -9.88 -16.30
N HIS A 211 -1.39 -10.66 -15.50
CA HIS A 211 -1.79 -11.06 -14.16
C HIS A 211 -3.13 -11.81 -14.03
N ILE A 212 -3.64 -12.39 -15.13
CA ILE A 212 -4.87 -13.19 -15.10
C ILE A 212 -4.51 -14.62 -14.72
N SER A 213 -4.79 -14.97 -13.48
CA SER A 213 -4.52 -16.29 -12.90
C SER A 213 -5.38 -16.52 -11.65
N PRO A 214 -5.60 -17.80 -11.25
CA PRO A 214 -6.35 -18.10 -10.03
C PRO A 214 -5.74 -17.53 -8.74
N LYS A 215 -4.43 -17.22 -8.76
CA LYS A 215 -3.71 -16.68 -7.59
C LYS A 215 -3.68 -15.15 -7.55
N GLU A 216 -3.96 -14.48 -8.66
CA GLU A 216 -3.91 -13.02 -8.77
C GLU A 216 -5.29 -12.45 -9.06
N HIS A 217 -5.68 -12.42 -10.33
CA HIS A 217 -6.97 -11.91 -10.77
C HIS A 217 -7.73 -12.96 -11.60
N PRO A 218 -8.99 -13.28 -11.27
CA PRO A 218 -9.78 -14.26 -12.01
C PRO A 218 -10.07 -13.80 -13.44
N ASP A 219 -10.17 -12.50 -13.68
CA ASP A 219 -10.47 -11.91 -14.97
C ASP A 219 -9.98 -10.45 -15.10
N MET A 220 -10.11 -9.90 -16.29
CA MET A 220 -9.72 -8.52 -16.62
C MET A 220 -10.50 -7.47 -15.84
N GLN A 221 -11.76 -7.76 -15.48
CA GLN A 221 -12.60 -6.83 -14.75
C GLN A 221 -12.14 -6.69 -13.30
N ASP A 222 -11.84 -7.81 -12.62
CA ASP A 222 -11.26 -7.82 -11.27
C ASP A 222 -9.90 -7.11 -11.26
N TYR A 223 -9.07 -7.36 -12.29
CA TYR A 223 -7.77 -6.73 -12.46
C TYR A 223 -7.89 -5.21 -12.59
N PHE A 224 -8.79 -4.72 -13.46
CA PHE A 224 -9.04 -3.30 -13.63
C PHE A 224 -9.66 -2.67 -12.37
N ASN A 225 -10.70 -3.29 -11.81
CA ASN A 225 -11.36 -2.81 -10.59
C ASN A 225 -10.39 -2.71 -9.40
N SER A 226 -9.42 -3.64 -9.32
CA SER A 226 -8.39 -3.57 -8.29
C SER A 226 -7.55 -2.29 -8.43
N LYS A 227 -7.12 -1.92 -9.66
CA LYS A 227 -6.39 -0.67 -9.89
C LYS A 227 -7.21 0.58 -9.60
N LEU A 228 -8.52 0.53 -9.89
CA LEU A 228 -9.42 1.65 -9.64
C LEU A 228 -9.58 1.99 -8.15
N LYS A 229 -9.32 1.04 -7.23
CA LYS A 229 -9.32 1.33 -5.79
C LYS A 229 -8.38 2.50 -5.43
N LEU A 230 -7.26 2.62 -6.13
CA LEU A 230 -6.28 3.68 -5.87
C LEU A 230 -6.85 5.08 -6.11
N PHE A 231 -7.79 5.25 -7.06
CA PHE A 231 -8.44 6.53 -7.32
C PHE A 231 -9.41 6.97 -6.22
N LYS A 232 -9.88 6.03 -5.38
CA LYS A 232 -10.67 6.35 -4.19
C LYS A 232 -9.81 6.90 -3.04
N MET A 233 -8.50 6.73 -3.13
CA MET A 233 -7.52 7.06 -2.08
C MET A 233 -6.68 8.29 -2.44
N CYS A 234 -7.00 9.00 -3.55
CA CYS A 234 -6.18 10.11 -4.03
C CYS A 234 -6.95 11.44 -4.11
N LYS A 235 -6.19 12.53 -3.99
CA LYS A 235 -6.69 13.91 -4.20
C LYS A 235 -6.75 14.29 -5.68
N THR A 236 -5.75 13.83 -6.45
CA THR A 236 -5.62 14.15 -7.88
C THR A 236 -5.23 12.90 -8.67
N GLY A 237 -5.93 12.64 -9.77
CA GLY A 237 -5.58 11.59 -10.72
C GLY A 237 -4.90 12.16 -11.97
N ILE A 238 -3.92 11.44 -12.53
CA ILE A 238 -3.31 11.71 -13.83
C ILE A 238 -3.48 10.46 -14.68
N VAL A 239 -4.14 10.59 -15.84
CA VAL A 239 -4.62 9.43 -16.59
C VAL A 239 -4.27 9.55 -18.07
N ASN A 240 -3.74 8.45 -18.62
CA ASN A 240 -3.47 8.31 -20.05
C ASN A 240 -4.78 8.07 -20.82
N THR A 241 -5.15 8.98 -21.71
CA THR A 241 -6.34 8.86 -22.57
C THR A 241 -6.11 8.10 -23.87
N ASP A 242 -4.87 7.82 -24.23
CA ASP A 242 -4.56 6.93 -25.36
C ASP A 242 -4.80 5.45 -25.01
N ASP A 243 -4.91 5.16 -23.72
CA ASP A 243 -5.33 3.84 -23.22
C ASP A 243 -6.86 3.75 -23.13
N LEU A 244 -7.46 2.71 -23.75
CA LEU A 244 -8.91 2.51 -23.80
C LEU A 244 -9.58 2.42 -22.44
N TYR A 245 -8.90 1.88 -21.42
CA TYR A 245 -9.39 1.80 -20.06
C TYR A 245 -9.12 3.09 -19.30
N GLY A 246 -7.95 3.69 -19.52
CA GLY A 246 -7.58 4.99 -18.97
C GLY A 246 -8.59 6.08 -19.35
N ALA A 247 -9.00 6.15 -20.62
CA ALA A 247 -9.99 7.10 -21.11
C ALA A 247 -11.38 7.03 -20.41
N LYS A 248 -11.69 5.91 -19.75
CA LYS A 248 -12.95 5.74 -18.98
C LYS A 248 -12.88 6.29 -17.56
N ILE A 249 -11.68 6.37 -16.97
CA ILE A 249 -11.48 6.69 -15.54
C ILE A 249 -12.08 8.06 -15.18
N PRO A 250 -11.91 9.15 -15.96
CA PRO A 250 -12.47 10.46 -15.60
C PRO A 250 -14.01 10.45 -15.41
N ARG A 251 -14.71 9.60 -16.18
CA ARG A 251 -16.16 9.46 -16.05
C ARG A 251 -16.58 8.60 -14.87
N MET A 252 -15.69 7.70 -14.40
CA MET A 252 -15.95 6.83 -13.28
C MET A 252 -15.71 7.53 -11.94
N PHE A 253 -14.90 8.58 -11.91
CA PHE A 253 -14.54 9.36 -10.72
C PHE A 253 -14.74 10.85 -10.95
N PRO A 254 -15.98 11.31 -11.17
CA PRO A 254 -16.26 12.71 -11.47
C PRO A 254 -15.96 13.66 -10.31
N GLU A 255 -15.92 13.14 -9.08
CA GLU A 255 -15.59 13.90 -7.86
C GLU A 255 -14.08 14.17 -7.73
N ASN A 256 -13.24 13.37 -8.42
CA ASN A 256 -11.80 13.51 -8.33
C ASN A 256 -11.30 14.59 -9.30
N ASN A 257 -10.30 15.34 -8.86
CA ASN A 257 -9.57 16.24 -9.77
C ASN A 257 -8.68 15.40 -10.69
N ILE A 258 -9.14 15.11 -11.92
CA ILE A 258 -8.41 14.27 -12.88
C ILE A 258 -7.86 15.13 -14.02
N THR A 259 -6.54 15.10 -14.18
CA THR A 259 -5.83 15.63 -15.36
C THR A 259 -5.54 14.48 -16.32
N THR A 260 -5.84 14.68 -17.59
CA THR A 260 -5.58 13.69 -18.63
C THR A 260 -4.34 14.05 -19.45
N TYR A 261 -3.63 13.03 -19.94
CA TYR A 261 -2.54 13.21 -20.89
C TYR A 261 -2.65 12.21 -22.04
N GLY A 262 -2.05 12.54 -23.18
CA GLY A 262 -2.04 11.67 -24.35
C GLY A 262 -1.19 12.22 -25.49
N ILE A 263 -1.15 11.45 -26.56
CA ILE A 263 -0.48 11.79 -27.83
C ILE A 263 -1.52 11.90 -28.94
N ASP A 264 -2.35 10.85 -29.05
CA ASP A 264 -3.30 10.67 -30.17
C ASP A 264 -4.71 11.14 -29.82
N ASN A 265 -5.12 10.98 -28.56
CA ASN A 265 -6.46 11.33 -28.12
C ASN A 265 -6.50 12.67 -27.39
N HIS A 266 -7.69 13.31 -27.42
CA HIS A 266 -7.90 14.57 -26.70
C HIS A 266 -7.58 14.42 -25.21
N ALA A 267 -6.74 15.31 -24.69
CA ALA A 267 -6.28 15.34 -23.30
C ALA A 267 -6.03 16.79 -22.83
N ASN A 268 -5.95 16.98 -21.50
CA ASN A 268 -5.55 18.27 -20.93
C ASN A 268 -4.09 18.62 -21.27
N LEU A 269 -3.22 17.60 -21.27
CA LEU A 269 -1.82 17.69 -21.68
C LEU A 269 -1.63 16.81 -22.90
N LEU A 270 -1.32 17.40 -24.03
CA LEU A 270 -1.12 16.70 -25.31
C LEU A 270 0.32 16.88 -25.78
N ALA A 271 1.05 15.79 -25.87
CA ALA A 271 2.39 15.80 -26.42
C ALA A 271 2.34 15.98 -27.95
N LYS A 272 3.11 16.92 -28.48
CA LYS A 272 3.20 17.26 -29.92
C LYS A 272 4.65 17.30 -30.36
N ASP A 273 4.85 17.33 -31.68
CA ASP A 273 6.18 17.46 -32.30
C ASP A 273 7.18 16.42 -31.76
N ILE A 274 6.71 15.17 -31.62
CA ILE A 274 7.49 14.11 -31.02
C ILE A 274 8.58 13.63 -31.96
N THR A 275 9.82 13.68 -31.52
CA THR A 275 10.99 13.14 -32.22
C THR A 275 11.60 12.03 -31.38
N ILE A 276 11.70 10.83 -31.93
CA ILE A 276 12.30 9.66 -31.29
C ILE A 276 13.61 9.33 -32.01
N THR A 277 14.71 9.28 -31.25
CA THR A 277 16.00 8.85 -31.72
C THR A 277 16.51 7.67 -30.92
N ASN A 278 17.66 7.11 -31.27
CA ASN A 278 18.29 6.04 -30.48
C ASN A 278 18.77 6.50 -29.08
N SER A 279 18.84 7.81 -28.84
CA SER A 279 19.47 8.39 -27.64
C SER A 279 18.50 9.20 -26.79
N TYR A 280 17.43 9.74 -27.35
CA TYR A 280 16.50 10.60 -26.65
C TYR A 280 15.12 10.63 -27.32
N VAL A 281 14.15 11.08 -26.56
CA VAL A 281 12.82 11.47 -27.04
C VAL A 281 12.66 12.97 -26.72
N ASP A 282 12.25 13.75 -27.73
CA ASP A 282 11.94 15.18 -27.62
C ASP A 282 10.48 15.38 -27.98
N PHE A 283 9.78 16.32 -27.31
CA PHE A 283 8.37 16.64 -27.55
C PHE A 283 8.01 18.00 -26.94
N LYS A 284 6.92 18.57 -27.42
CA LYS A 284 6.32 19.80 -26.86
C LYS A 284 4.98 19.52 -26.22
#